data_363c52c7bc0033189ee2b41a58d17716
#
_entry.id   363c52c7bc0033189ee2b41a58d17716
#
_cell.length_a   1.000
_cell.length_b   1.000
_cell.length_c   1.000
_cell.angle_alpha   90.00
_cell.angle_beta   90.00
_cell.angle_gamma   90.00
#
_symmetry.space_group_name_H-M   'P 1'
#
loop_
_entity.id
_entity.type
_entity.pdbx_description
1 polymer ?
#
loop_
_entity_poly.entity_id
_entity_poly.type
_entity_poly.pdbx_seq_one_letter_code
_entity_poly.pdbx_strand_id
1 'polypeptide(L)'
;MWQNNYKAYGAPRLRLALADLNLHHGINRIRRLMRSAGIYSVMSRRFNKPTTTVDYSQRPNLIKHLPAANAWSMDITYLKLNNGQWVYLASVLELRTYQILSHQISTTMDTRLVLITLQRALSTHQKPSYLHTDMGSQFTSFGFENLLNHHKIDHSYSKLGHPYDNARIESFHSLLKREMIYQFRFPSIAHLILDVAKYIHWFNNERISIANRKMKVA
;
A
#
# COMPACT_ATOMS: atom_id res chain seq x y z
N MET A 1 15.01 14.80 -10.32
CA MET A 1 13.91 13.88 -10.66
C MET A 1 14.07 12.48 -10.04
N TRP A 2 15.07 11.67 -10.39
CA TRP A 2 15.25 10.32 -9.84
C TRP A 2 15.43 10.29 -8.31
N GLN A 3 16.25 11.16 -7.74
CA GLN A 3 16.45 11.29 -6.29
C GLN A 3 15.16 11.68 -5.55
N ASN A 4 14.40 12.64 -6.07
CA ASN A 4 13.17 13.15 -5.47
C ASN A 4 12.00 12.14 -5.51
N ASN A 5 12.17 11.01 -6.22
CA ASN A 5 11.19 9.94 -6.33
C ASN A 5 11.70 8.64 -5.68
N TYR A 6 12.33 8.75 -4.50
CA TYR A 6 12.83 7.63 -3.70
C TYR A 6 13.73 6.66 -4.49
N LYS A 7 14.41 7.15 -5.53
CA LYS A 7 15.21 6.32 -6.46
C LYS A 7 14.42 5.16 -7.09
N ALA A 8 13.09 5.19 -7.01
CA ALA A 8 12.19 4.11 -7.46
C ALA A 8 11.95 4.11 -8.97
N TYR A 9 12.23 5.25 -9.66
CA TYR A 9 11.95 5.37 -11.08
C TYR A 9 13.03 4.70 -11.93
N GLY A 10 12.64 3.65 -12.67
CA GLY A 10 13.41 3.09 -13.78
C GLY A 10 13.10 3.82 -15.09
N ALA A 11 13.77 3.42 -16.19
CA ALA A 11 13.66 4.09 -17.49
C ALA A 11 12.22 4.33 -17.96
N PRO A 12 11.23 3.43 -17.80
CA PRO A 12 9.86 3.70 -18.22
C PRO A 12 9.22 4.89 -17.47
N ARG A 13 9.37 4.97 -16.15
CA ARG A 13 8.81 6.08 -15.35
C ARG A 13 9.57 7.40 -15.58
N LEU A 14 10.90 7.33 -15.72
CA LEU A 14 11.69 8.52 -16.05
C LEU A 14 11.31 9.08 -17.43
N ARG A 15 11.03 8.22 -18.42
CA ARG A 15 10.53 8.68 -19.72
C ARG A 15 9.24 9.47 -19.60
N LEU A 16 8.31 8.96 -18.78
CA LEU A 16 7.02 9.60 -18.54
C LEU A 16 7.19 10.94 -17.80
N ALA A 17 8.01 10.97 -16.75
CA ALA A 17 8.28 12.18 -16.00
C ALA A 17 9.03 13.26 -16.81
N LEU A 18 9.89 12.86 -17.75
CA LEU A 18 10.54 13.78 -18.69
C LEU A 18 9.55 14.33 -19.72
N ALA A 19 8.64 13.49 -20.22
CA ALA A 19 7.60 13.93 -21.14
C ALA A 19 6.65 14.97 -20.50
N ASP A 20 6.36 14.85 -19.21
CA ASP A 20 5.57 15.83 -18.46
C ASP A 20 6.28 17.21 -18.35
N LEU A 21 7.61 17.24 -18.58
CA LEU A 21 8.43 18.46 -18.69
C LEU A 21 8.71 18.87 -20.16
N ASN A 22 7.95 18.34 -21.12
CA ASN A 22 8.15 18.54 -22.58
C ASN A 22 9.49 18.00 -23.11
N LEU A 23 10.17 17.10 -22.38
CA LEU A 23 11.41 16.45 -22.79
C LEU A 23 11.13 15.04 -23.33
N HIS A 24 10.88 14.93 -24.62
CA HIS A 24 10.51 13.67 -25.28
C HIS A 24 11.74 12.88 -25.72
N HIS A 25 12.00 11.75 -25.08
CA HIS A 25 13.13 10.86 -25.36
C HIS A 25 12.70 9.41 -25.51
N GLY A 26 13.34 8.69 -26.44
CA GLY A 26 13.16 7.23 -26.59
C GLY A 26 13.69 6.47 -25.38
N ILE A 27 13.04 5.34 -25.05
CA ILE A 27 13.37 4.50 -23.87
C ILE A 27 14.84 4.05 -23.87
N ASN A 28 15.41 3.75 -25.03
CA ASN A 28 16.80 3.28 -25.15
C ASN A 28 17.82 4.39 -24.84
N ARG A 29 17.51 5.64 -25.22
CA ARG A 29 18.33 6.81 -24.85
C ARG A 29 18.34 7.01 -23.35
N ILE A 30 17.18 6.90 -22.69
CA ILE A 30 17.07 7.02 -21.23
C ILE A 30 17.82 5.91 -20.53
N ARG A 31 17.68 4.65 -20.97
CA ARG A 31 18.45 3.52 -20.43
C ARG A 31 19.95 3.74 -20.52
N ARG A 32 20.43 4.27 -21.64
CA ARG A 32 21.85 4.58 -21.83
C ARG A 32 22.32 5.68 -20.88
N LEU A 33 21.56 6.77 -20.76
CA LEU A 33 21.87 7.88 -19.86
C LEU A 33 21.83 7.43 -18.38
N MET A 34 20.85 6.63 -17.98
CA MET A 34 20.82 6.05 -16.64
C MET A 34 22.08 5.23 -16.35
N ARG A 35 22.50 4.38 -17.30
CA ARG A 35 23.70 3.55 -17.14
C ARG A 35 24.97 4.38 -17.04
N SER A 36 25.14 5.39 -17.90
CA SER A 36 26.31 6.29 -17.87
C SER A 36 26.39 7.14 -16.60
N ALA A 37 25.23 7.48 -16.02
CA ALA A 37 25.13 8.23 -14.76
C ALA A 37 25.15 7.34 -13.50
N GLY A 38 25.30 6.02 -13.63
CA GLY A 38 25.22 5.09 -12.48
C GLY A 38 23.84 5.03 -11.79
N ILE A 39 22.79 5.42 -12.51
CA ILE A 39 21.42 5.50 -11.98
C ILE A 39 20.68 4.19 -12.23
N TYR A 40 20.16 3.59 -11.16
CA TYR A 40 19.31 2.37 -11.22
C TYR A 40 18.11 2.49 -10.28
N SER A 41 17.04 1.78 -10.62
CA SER A 41 15.86 1.73 -9.75
C SER A 41 16.09 0.78 -8.57
N VAL A 42 15.76 1.23 -7.34
CA VAL A 42 15.77 0.39 -6.13
C VAL A 42 14.80 -0.79 -6.23
N MET A 43 13.82 -0.71 -7.15
CA MET A 43 12.81 -1.76 -7.40
C MET A 43 13.37 -3.00 -8.12
N SER A 44 14.61 -2.96 -8.62
CA SER A 44 15.21 -4.09 -9.35
C SER A 44 15.63 -5.27 -8.45
N ARG A 45 15.68 -5.08 -7.13
CA ARG A 45 16.02 -6.15 -6.18
C ARG A 45 14.82 -7.09 -5.96
N ARG A 46 15.05 -8.40 -6.10
CA ARG A 46 14.03 -9.43 -5.82
C ARG A 46 14.07 -9.85 -4.35
N PHE A 47 12.89 -10.04 -3.74
CA PHE A 47 12.72 -10.58 -2.39
C PHE A 47 11.82 -11.81 -2.46
N ASN A 48 12.16 -12.89 -1.75
CA ASN A 48 11.36 -14.11 -1.68
C ASN A 48 10.24 -13.96 -0.64
N LYS A 49 9.06 -14.54 -0.94
CA LYS A 49 7.90 -14.55 -0.04
C LYS A 49 7.76 -15.94 0.60
N PRO A 50 7.45 -16.06 1.92
CA PRO A 50 7.02 -17.30 2.53
C PRO A 50 5.55 -17.60 2.24
N THR A 51 5.18 -18.90 2.15
CA THR A 51 3.80 -19.38 1.97
C THR A 51 3.38 -20.30 3.10
N THR A 52 2.20 -20.07 3.67
CA THR A 52 1.53 -20.98 4.63
C THR A 52 0.04 -21.11 4.27
N THR A 53 -0.52 -22.32 4.44
CA THR A 53 -1.92 -22.66 4.10
C THR A 53 -2.71 -23.05 5.37
N VAL A 54 -3.91 -22.50 5.55
CA VAL A 54 -4.92 -22.88 6.55
C VAL A 54 -6.32 -22.78 5.93
N ASP A 55 -7.27 -23.66 6.28
CA ASP A 55 -8.62 -23.73 5.70
C ASP A 55 -9.66 -22.95 6.51
N TYR A 56 -10.53 -22.17 5.82
CA TYR A 56 -11.60 -21.39 6.46
C TYR A 56 -12.86 -21.31 5.57
N SER A 57 -13.79 -22.23 5.76
CA SER A 57 -14.95 -22.42 4.88
C SER A 57 -16.12 -21.45 5.08
N GLN A 58 -16.12 -20.54 6.08
CA GLN A 58 -17.32 -19.79 6.49
C GLN A 58 -17.31 -18.26 6.21
N ARG A 59 -16.23 -17.71 5.62
CA ARG A 59 -16.11 -16.27 5.38
C ARG A 59 -15.86 -15.97 3.91
N PRO A 60 -16.88 -15.51 3.14
CA PRO A 60 -16.77 -15.40 1.69
C PRO A 60 -15.93 -14.19 1.25
N ASN A 61 -15.27 -14.33 0.09
CA ASN A 61 -14.74 -13.20 -0.65
C ASN A 61 -15.87 -12.56 -1.46
N LEU A 62 -16.47 -11.49 -0.93
CA LEU A 62 -17.61 -10.81 -1.52
C LEU A 62 -17.24 -9.94 -2.73
N ILE A 63 -15.96 -9.54 -2.85
CA ILE A 63 -15.51 -8.61 -3.89
C ILE A 63 -14.90 -9.32 -5.12
N LYS A 64 -14.79 -10.64 -5.12
CA LYS A 64 -14.08 -11.40 -6.17
C LYS A 64 -14.60 -11.12 -7.59
N HIS A 65 -15.88 -10.89 -7.73
CA HIS A 65 -16.56 -10.67 -9.02
C HIS A 65 -17.23 -9.29 -9.12
N LEU A 66 -17.01 -8.41 -8.13
CA LEU A 66 -17.56 -7.07 -8.14
C LEU A 66 -16.58 -6.08 -8.82
N PRO A 67 -17.10 -5.08 -9.54
CA PRO A 67 -16.27 -3.96 -9.95
C PRO A 67 -15.64 -3.33 -8.70
N ALA A 68 -14.40 -2.91 -8.79
CA ALA A 68 -13.64 -2.31 -7.68
C ALA A 68 -14.23 -0.99 -7.15
N ALA A 69 -15.36 -0.55 -7.73
CA ALA A 69 -16.11 0.61 -7.29
C ALA A 69 -16.71 0.37 -5.89
N ASN A 70 -16.44 1.29 -4.96
CA ASN A 70 -17.00 1.30 -3.61
C ASN A 70 -16.56 0.16 -2.67
N ALA A 71 -15.31 -0.31 -2.82
CA ALA A 71 -14.70 -1.25 -1.89
C ALA A 71 -13.33 -0.75 -1.41
N TRP A 72 -13.06 -0.94 -0.12
CA TRP A 72 -11.77 -0.68 0.48
C TRP A 72 -11.08 -2.00 0.85
N SER A 73 -9.75 -1.98 0.91
CA SER A 73 -8.96 -3.07 1.47
C SER A 73 -8.16 -2.56 2.66
N MET A 74 -8.04 -3.38 3.70
CA MET A 74 -7.26 -3.06 4.89
C MET A 74 -6.33 -4.21 5.24
N ASP A 75 -5.10 -3.88 5.66
CA ASP A 75 -4.09 -4.85 6.03
C ASP A 75 -3.07 -4.24 7.00
N ILE A 76 -2.33 -5.11 7.71
CA ILE A 76 -1.25 -4.74 8.62
C ILE A 76 0.07 -5.25 8.06
N THR A 77 1.09 -4.40 8.06
CA THR A 77 2.45 -4.81 7.71
C THR A 77 3.44 -4.52 8.83
N TYR A 78 4.47 -5.35 8.89
CA TYR A 78 5.55 -5.26 9.88
C TYR A 78 6.66 -4.37 9.36
N LEU A 79 7.10 -3.42 10.17
CA LEU A 79 8.24 -2.55 9.93
C LEU A 79 9.25 -2.71 11.07
N LYS A 80 10.51 -2.39 10.82
CA LYS A 80 11.57 -2.54 11.81
C LYS A 80 12.37 -1.24 11.97
N LEU A 81 12.56 -0.81 13.21
CA LEU A 81 13.43 0.31 13.55
C LEU A 81 14.89 -0.11 13.59
N ASN A 82 15.82 0.84 13.62
CA ASN A 82 17.25 0.58 13.67
C ASN A 82 17.70 -0.19 14.91
N ASN A 83 17.04 0.04 16.04
CA ASN A 83 17.27 -0.66 17.30
C ASN A 83 16.74 -2.11 17.31
N GLY A 84 16.21 -2.60 16.18
CA GLY A 84 15.65 -3.94 16.05
C GLY A 84 14.20 -4.08 16.48
N GLN A 85 13.58 -3.04 17.05
CA GLN A 85 12.19 -3.06 17.48
C GLN A 85 11.23 -3.19 16.29
N TRP A 86 10.26 -4.09 16.41
CA TRP A 86 9.17 -4.21 15.46
C TRP A 86 8.07 -3.19 15.76
N VAL A 87 7.53 -2.62 14.70
CA VAL A 87 6.34 -1.76 14.72
C VAL A 87 5.40 -2.19 13.60
N TYR A 88 4.14 -1.85 13.73
CA TYR A 88 3.06 -2.33 12.89
C TYR A 88 2.38 -1.15 12.20
N LEU A 89 2.25 -1.22 10.90
CA LEU A 89 1.55 -0.25 10.08
C LEU A 89 0.24 -0.86 9.60
N ALA A 90 -0.90 -0.35 10.05
CA ALA A 90 -2.19 -0.61 9.46
C ALA A 90 -2.48 0.45 8.38
N SER A 91 -3.08 0.05 7.26
CA SER A 91 -3.42 0.93 6.14
C SER A 91 -4.79 0.57 5.57
N VAL A 92 -5.56 1.58 5.15
CA VAL A 92 -6.80 1.43 4.38
C VAL A 92 -6.54 1.95 2.97
N LEU A 93 -6.83 1.14 1.96
CA LEU A 93 -6.65 1.44 0.54
C LEU A 93 -7.99 1.40 -0.18
N GLU A 94 -8.29 2.40 -0.98
CA GLU A 94 -9.43 2.38 -1.90
C GLU A 94 -9.11 1.56 -3.15
N LEU A 95 -9.92 0.53 -3.41
CA LEU A 95 -9.64 -0.41 -4.50
C LEU A 95 -9.81 0.21 -5.89
N ARG A 96 -10.61 1.26 -6.04
CA ARG A 96 -10.84 1.94 -7.30
C ARG A 96 -9.66 2.84 -7.71
N THR A 97 -9.26 3.72 -6.81
CA THR A 97 -8.23 4.74 -7.07
C THR A 97 -6.81 4.30 -6.71
N TYR A 98 -6.67 3.23 -5.91
CA TYR A 98 -5.42 2.80 -5.29
C TYR A 98 -4.81 3.82 -4.32
N GLN A 99 -5.59 4.76 -3.82
CA GLN A 99 -5.16 5.71 -2.81
C GLN A 99 -5.19 5.09 -1.41
N ILE A 100 -4.21 5.44 -0.59
CA ILE A 100 -4.23 5.15 0.84
C ILE A 100 -5.06 6.22 1.52
N LEU A 101 -6.20 5.83 2.06
CA LEU A 101 -7.17 6.73 2.68
C LEU A 101 -6.79 7.08 4.12
N SER A 102 -6.24 6.10 4.85
CA SER A 102 -5.72 6.29 6.19
C SER A 102 -4.63 5.29 6.52
N HIS A 103 -3.83 5.63 7.52
CA HIS A 103 -2.80 4.76 8.06
C HIS A 103 -2.52 5.09 9.54
N GLN A 104 -2.03 4.10 10.28
CA GLN A 104 -1.61 4.25 11.66
C GLN A 104 -0.42 3.33 11.94
N ILE A 105 0.56 3.83 12.70
CA ILE A 105 1.70 3.05 13.18
C ILE A 105 1.57 2.86 14.69
N SER A 106 1.84 1.63 15.16
CA SER A 106 1.83 1.27 16.59
C SER A 106 3.00 0.35 16.93
N THR A 107 3.37 0.32 18.19
CA THR A 107 4.30 -0.68 18.74
C THR A 107 3.59 -2.00 19.09
N THR A 108 2.27 -2.02 19.12
CA THR A 108 1.44 -3.20 19.36
C THR A 108 0.56 -3.50 18.15
N MET A 109 0.39 -4.80 17.84
CA MET A 109 -0.50 -5.29 16.80
C MET A 109 -1.79 -5.80 17.44
N ASP A 110 -2.64 -4.87 17.86
CA ASP A 110 -3.90 -5.14 18.53
C ASP A 110 -5.11 -4.64 17.71
N THR A 111 -6.31 -4.97 18.19
CA THR A 111 -7.57 -4.53 17.58
C THR A 111 -7.69 -3.00 17.57
N ARG A 112 -7.13 -2.29 18.53
CA ARG A 112 -7.17 -0.82 18.60
C ARG A 112 -6.48 -0.17 17.40
N LEU A 113 -5.39 -0.75 16.92
CA LEU A 113 -4.67 -0.26 15.74
C LEU A 113 -5.58 -0.23 14.52
N VAL A 114 -6.29 -1.33 14.24
CA VAL A 114 -7.19 -1.42 13.07
C VAL A 114 -8.44 -0.56 13.24
N LEU A 115 -9.00 -0.49 14.46
CA LEU A 115 -10.16 0.36 14.74
C LEU A 115 -9.86 1.84 14.47
N ILE A 116 -8.78 2.39 15.05
CA ILE A 116 -8.38 3.78 14.84
C ILE A 116 -8.13 4.07 13.36
N THR A 117 -7.46 3.15 12.66
CA THR A 117 -7.15 3.33 11.25
C THR A 117 -8.42 3.37 10.41
N LEU A 118 -9.36 2.46 10.65
CA LEU A 118 -10.64 2.43 9.93
C LEU A 118 -11.52 3.65 10.25
N GLN A 119 -11.64 4.03 11.52
CA GLN A 119 -12.42 5.20 11.95
C GLN A 119 -11.91 6.49 11.29
N ARG A 120 -10.58 6.66 11.18
CA ARG A 120 -9.99 7.81 10.46
C ARG A 120 -10.37 7.82 8.97
N ALA A 121 -10.34 6.68 8.30
CA ALA A 121 -10.78 6.60 6.91
C ALA A 121 -12.27 6.98 6.77
N LEU A 122 -13.12 6.45 7.64
CA LEU A 122 -14.56 6.70 7.64
C LEU A 122 -14.94 8.14 7.99
N SER A 123 -14.10 8.84 8.76
CA SER A 123 -14.36 10.26 9.13
C SER A 123 -14.01 11.24 8.01
N THR A 124 -13.18 10.85 7.04
CA THR A 124 -12.64 11.75 6.02
C THR A 124 -13.05 11.39 4.59
N HIS A 125 -13.60 10.19 4.38
CA HIS A 125 -13.98 9.68 3.07
C HIS A 125 -15.38 9.09 3.07
N GLN A 126 -16.00 9.05 1.90
CA GLN A 126 -17.30 8.37 1.73
C GLN A 126 -17.13 6.88 2.03
N LYS A 127 -17.96 6.36 2.95
CA LYS A 127 -17.89 4.95 3.35
C LYS A 127 -18.05 3.99 2.16
N PRO A 128 -17.31 2.86 2.16
CA PRO A 128 -17.47 1.83 1.13
C PRO A 128 -18.68 0.96 1.39
N SER A 129 -19.13 0.21 0.40
CA SER A 129 -20.07 -0.91 0.59
C SER A 129 -19.37 -2.14 1.19
N TYR A 130 -18.11 -2.36 0.83
CA TYR A 130 -17.34 -3.53 1.26
C TYR A 130 -15.97 -3.13 1.83
N LEU A 131 -15.60 -3.75 2.94
CA LEU A 131 -14.23 -3.73 3.44
C LEU A 131 -13.62 -5.12 3.30
N HIS A 132 -12.51 -5.23 2.59
CA HIS A 132 -11.80 -6.50 2.36
C HIS A 132 -10.55 -6.59 3.24
N THR A 133 -10.41 -7.68 4.00
CA THR A 133 -9.27 -7.95 4.87
C THR A 133 -8.82 -9.40 4.75
N ASP A 134 -7.69 -9.73 5.35
CA ASP A 134 -7.39 -11.11 5.71
C ASP A 134 -8.21 -11.55 6.94
N MET A 135 -8.01 -12.80 7.41
CA MET A 135 -8.68 -13.35 8.58
C MET A 135 -7.84 -13.21 9.87
N GLY A 136 -6.99 -12.19 9.95
CA GLY A 136 -6.23 -11.89 11.17
C GLY A 136 -7.15 -11.66 12.37
N SER A 137 -6.70 -12.04 13.57
CA SER A 137 -7.49 -11.92 14.81
C SER A 137 -7.95 -10.49 15.09
N GLN A 138 -7.21 -9.49 14.62
CA GLN A 138 -7.57 -8.08 14.74
C GLN A 138 -8.83 -7.74 13.94
N PHE A 139 -8.93 -8.28 12.71
CA PHE A 139 -10.06 -8.05 11.80
C PHE A 139 -11.29 -8.90 12.13
N THR A 140 -11.10 -10.05 12.81
CA THR A 140 -12.20 -10.94 13.21
C THR A 140 -12.67 -10.69 14.65
N SER A 141 -12.15 -9.66 15.31
CA SER A 141 -12.53 -9.28 16.66
C SER A 141 -13.95 -8.71 16.71
N PHE A 142 -14.66 -8.95 17.82
CA PHE A 142 -16.00 -8.42 18.02
C PHE A 142 -16.09 -6.88 17.87
N GLY A 143 -15.08 -6.14 18.37
CA GLY A 143 -15.05 -4.68 18.22
C GLY A 143 -14.94 -4.23 16.78
N PHE A 144 -14.16 -4.93 15.94
CA PHE A 144 -14.01 -4.59 14.53
C PHE A 144 -15.28 -4.91 13.72
N GLU A 145 -15.87 -6.08 13.93
CA GLU A 145 -17.13 -6.48 13.31
C GLU A 145 -18.28 -5.54 13.71
N ASN A 146 -18.36 -5.14 14.98
CA ASN A 146 -19.36 -4.15 15.42
C ASN A 146 -19.19 -2.80 14.74
N LEU A 147 -17.95 -2.33 14.53
CA LEU A 147 -17.71 -1.07 13.82
C LEU A 147 -18.22 -1.15 12.38
N LEU A 148 -17.96 -2.25 11.67
CA LEU A 148 -18.46 -2.44 10.31
C LEU A 148 -19.99 -2.50 10.25
N ASN A 149 -20.61 -3.26 11.16
CA ASN A 149 -22.06 -3.39 11.27
C ASN A 149 -22.73 -2.03 11.55
N HIS A 150 -22.14 -1.24 12.49
CA HIS A 150 -22.64 0.11 12.80
C HIS A 150 -22.66 1.01 11.56
N HIS A 151 -21.64 0.92 10.71
CA HIS A 151 -21.53 1.68 9.48
C HIS A 151 -22.25 1.01 8.28
N LYS A 152 -22.84 -0.17 8.46
CA LYS A 152 -23.47 -0.96 7.38
C LYS A 152 -22.49 -1.21 6.23
N ILE A 153 -21.31 -1.73 6.57
CA ILE A 153 -20.24 -2.11 5.65
C ILE A 153 -20.14 -3.64 5.67
N ASP A 154 -20.25 -4.27 4.53
CA ASP A 154 -20.12 -5.71 4.41
C ASP A 154 -18.65 -6.13 4.50
N HIS A 155 -18.36 -7.10 5.39
CA HIS A 155 -17.00 -7.61 5.56
C HIS A 155 -16.70 -8.72 4.57
N SER A 156 -15.75 -8.47 3.70
CA SER A 156 -15.22 -9.42 2.71
C SER A 156 -13.87 -9.96 3.17
N TYR A 157 -13.64 -11.26 3.00
CA TYR A 157 -12.40 -11.89 3.47
C TYR A 157 -11.59 -12.50 2.33
N SER A 158 -10.26 -12.35 2.40
CA SER A 158 -9.34 -13.11 1.57
C SER A 158 -9.40 -14.58 1.93
N LYS A 159 -9.48 -15.48 0.94
CA LYS A 159 -9.25 -16.90 1.19
C LYS A 159 -7.78 -17.15 1.49
N LEU A 160 -7.51 -18.00 2.49
CA LEU A 160 -6.15 -18.44 2.76
C LEU A 160 -5.56 -19.17 1.55
N GLY A 161 -4.30 -18.87 1.24
CA GLY A 161 -3.66 -19.43 0.05
C GLY A 161 -4.00 -18.75 -1.27
N HIS A 162 -4.86 -17.70 -1.25
CA HIS A 162 -5.17 -16.89 -2.43
C HIS A 162 -4.58 -15.46 -2.30
N PRO A 163 -3.27 -15.28 -2.50
CA PRO A 163 -2.62 -13.97 -2.34
C PRO A 163 -3.15 -12.91 -3.31
N TYR A 164 -3.87 -13.32 -4.34
CA TYR A 164 -4.48 -12.40 -5.30
C TYR A 164 -5.67 -11.62 -4.73
N ASP A 165 -6.32 -12.15 -3.69
CA ASP A 165 -7.53 -11.54 -3.12
C ASP A 165 -7.20 -10.21 -2.43
N ASN A 166 -6.03 -10.08 -1.76
CA ASN A 166 -5.58 -8.84 -1.11
C ASN A 166 -4.37 -8.19 -1.81
N ALA A 167 -4.09 -8.59 -3.05
CA ALA A 167 -2.87 -8.23 -3.78
C ALA A 167 -2.63 -6.71 -3.91
N ARG A 168 -3.68 -5.89 -3.89
CA ARG A 168 -3.58 -4.43 -4.06
C ARG A 168 -2.89 -3.76 -2.87
N ILE A 169 -3.35 -4.04 -1.66
CA ILE A 169 -2.76 -3.46 -0.45
C ILE A 169 -1.40 -4.12 -0.13
N GLU A 170 -1.25 -5.44 -0.37
CA GLU A 170 0.04 -6.11 -0.28
C GLU A 170 1.07 -5.50 -1.24
N SER A 171 0.65 -5.14 -2.44
CA SER A 171 1.49 -4.43 -3.42
C SER A 171 1.93 -3.07 -2.88
N PHE A 172 1.02 -2.29 -2.28
CA PHE A 172 1.38 -1.03 -1.62
C PHE A 172 2.41 -1.24 -0.51
N HIS A 173 2.19 -2.18 0.40
CA HIS A 173 3.14 -2.48 1.49
C HIS A 173 4.50 -2.93 0.94
N SER A 174 4.52 -3.73 -0.12
CA SER A 174 5.75 -4.14 -0.80
C SER A 174 6.48 -2.95 -1.44
N LEU A 175 5.76 -1.99 -2.03
CA LEU A 175 6.32 -0.77 -2.59
C LEU A 175 6.91 0.11 -1.49
N LEU A 176 6.15 0.39 -0.43
CA LEU A 176 6.61 1.15 0.73
C LEU A 176 7.91 0.57 1.30
N LYS A 177 7.95 -0.74 1.51
CA LYS A 177 9.16 -1.41 2.02
C LYS A 177 10.36 -1.24 1.10
N ARG A 178 10.19 -1.46 -0.20
CA ARG A 178 11.29 -1.41 -1.16
C ARG A 178 11.73 0.00 -1.52
N GLU A 179 10.77 0.92 -1.66
CA GLU A 179 11.06 2.30 -2.09
C GLU A 179 11.56 3.16 -0.92
N MET A 180 11.15 2.88 0.32
CA MET A 180 11.49 3.70 1.48
C MET A 180 12.09 2.89 2.64
N ILE A 181 11.39 1.91 3.23
CA ILE A 181 11.81 1.30 4.50
C ILE A 181 13.20 0.67 4.40
N TYR A 182 13.51 -0.04 3.31
CA TYR A 182 14.82 -0.69 3.13
C TYR A 182 15.92 0.26 2.62
N GLN A 183 15.56 1.51 2.28
CA GLN A 183 16.52 2.50 1.78
C GLN A 183 16.99 3.47 2.87
N PHE A 184 16.22 3.63 3.94
CA PHE A 184 16.48 4.59 5.00
C PHE A 184 16.60 3.92 6.36
N ARG A 185 17.13 4.66 7.32
CA ARG A 185 17.25 4.23 8.70
C ARG A 185 16.34 5.07 9.59
N PHE A 186 15.61 4.44 10.50
CA PHE A 186 14.63 5.08 11.37
C PHE A 186 15.08 4.96 12.82
N PRO A 187 15.64 6.04 13.41
CA PRO A 187 16.14 5.99 14.78
C PRO A 187 15.02 5.90 15.83
N SER A 188 13.81 6.35 15.51
CA SER A 188 12.66 6.30 16.41
C SER A 188 11.35 6.11 15.66
N ILE A 189 10.31 5.70 16.37
CA ILE A 189 8.95 5.58 15.83
C ILE A 189 8.41 6.93 15.33
N ALA A 190 8.75 8.04 15.99
CA ALA A 190 8.33 9.38 15.57
C ALA A 190 8.87 9.74 14.19
N HIS A 191 10.15 9.47 13.91
CA HIS A 191 10.73 9.65 12.58
C HIS A 191 10.05 8.77 11.54
N LEU A 192 9.82 7.49 11.87
CA LEU A 192 9.15 6.56 10.97
C LEU A 192 7.72 7.03 10.63
N ILE A 193 6.96 7.53 11.61
CA ILE A 193 5.59 8.04 11.40
C ILE A 193 5.60 9.21 10.41
N LEU A 194 6.50 10.19 10.62
CA LEU A 194 6.60 11.35 9.73
C LEU A 194 6.99 10.97 8.30
N ASP A 195 7.95 10.07 8.15
CA ASP A 195 8.45 9.69 6.83
C ASP A 195 7.47 8.78 6.09
N VAL A 196 6.75 7.89 6.79
CA VAL A 196 5.64 7.12 6.20
C VAL A 196 4.53 8.04 5.74
N ALA A 197 4.17 9.07 6.52
CA ALA A 197 3.16 10.04 6.11
C ALA A 197 3.57 10.81 4.84
N LYS A 198 4.83 11.27 4.75
CA LYS A 198 5.38 11.90 3.54
C LYS A 198 5.38 10.96 2.33
N TYR A 199 5.77 9.70 2.55
CA TYR A 199 5.75 8.69 1.49
C TYR A 199 4.33 8.45 0.97
N ILE A 200 3.35 8.31 1.86
CA ILE A 200 1.94 8.09 1.49
C ILE A 200 1.40 9.30 0.73
N HIS A 201 1.72 10.52 1.17
CA HIS A 201 1.35 11.74 0.44
C HIS A 201 1.91 11.71 -1.00
N TRP A 202 3.21 11.44 -1.15
CA TRP A 202 3.85 11.30 -2.46
C TRP A 202 3.27 10.15 -3.28
N PHE A 203 3.01 8.98 -2.65
CA PHE A 203 2.42 7.82 -3.30
C PHE A 203 1.05 8.13 -3.92
N ASN A 204 0.20 8.83 -3.15
CA ASN A 204 -1.14 9.20 -3.57
C ASN A 204 -1.17 10.28 -4.66
N ASN A 205 -0.30 11.28 -4.58
CA ASN A 205 -0.45 12.51 -5.36
C ASN A 205 0.58 12.65 -6.49
N GLU A 206 1.79 12.13 -6.31
CA GLU A 206 2.91 12.44 -7.20
C GLU A 206 3.49 11.20 -7.90
N ARG A 207 3.36 10.02 -7.24
CA ARG A 207 3.98 8.79 -7.76
C ARG A 207 3.38 8.37 -9.09
N ILE A 208 4.20 8.31 -10.16
CA ILE A 208 3.76 7.80 -11.45
C ILE A 208 3.52 6.29 -11.38
N SER A 209 2.25 5.88 -11.55
CA SER A 209 1.85 4.49 -11.74
C SER A 209 1.66 4.21 -13.22
N ILE A 210 2.39 3.25 -13.77
CA ILE A 210 2.25 2.88 -15.19
C ILE A 210 0.88 2.24 -15.45
N ALA A 211 0.38 1.46 -14.47
CA ALA A 211 -0.92 0.81 -14.56
C ALA A 211 -2.10 1.80 -14.48
N ASN A 212 -1.98 2.86 -13.67
CA ASN A 212 -3.07 3.79 -13.38
C ASN A 212 -3.02 5.08 -14.23
N ARG A 213 -2.04 5.23 -15.12
CA ARG A 213 -1.93 6.45 -15.95
C ARG A 213 -3.13 6.65 -16.86
N LYS A 214 -3.82 5.57 -17.24
CA LYS A 214 -5.09 5.65 -18.01
C LYS A 214 -6.28 6.17 -17.18
N MET A 215 -6.20 6.17 -15.84
CA MET A 215 -7.29 6.60 -14.95
C MET A 215 -7.17 8.07 -14.50
N LYS A 216 -5.99 8.71 -14.64
CA LYS A 216 -5.77 10.12 -14.27
C LYS A 216 -6.07 11.12 -15.41
N VAL A 217 -6.51 10.67 -16.57
CA VAL A 217 -6.81 11.47 -17.77
C VAL A 217 -8.32 11.48 -18.07
N ALA A 218 -9.14 11.30 -17.05
CA ALA A 218 -10.59 11.45 -17.17
C ALA A 218 -11.08 12.49 -16.15
#